data_b6c52ade38c4d242c0aab48b7917445f
#
_entry.id   b6c52ade38c4d242c0aab48b7917445f
#
_cell.length_a   1.000
_cell.length_b   1.000
_cell.length_c   1.000
_cell.angle_alpha   90.00
_cell.angle_beta   90.00
_cell.angle_gamma   90.00
#
_symmetry.space_group_name_H-M   'P 1'
#
loop_
_entity.id
_entity.type
_entity.pdbx_description
1 polymer ?
#
loop_
_entity_poly.entity_id
_entity_poly.type
_entity_poly.pdbx_seq_one_letter_code
_entity_poly.pdbx_strand_id
1 'polypeptide(L)'
;MAKKRKLPLRMCLGCQEMKPKREMMRVVRTPDSTLVLDPTGKRSGRGAYVCPTEACFKAAIKGKRLEKALECPVPDQLLEDLKKELEQA
;
A
#
# COMPACT_ATOMS: atom_id res chain seq x y z
N MET A 1 8.14 -29.62 14.31
CA MET A 1 8.23 -28.86 13.96
C MET A 1 7.79 -27.85 14.30
N ALA A 2 8.31 -27.27 14.37
CA ALA A 2 7.86 -26.15 14.87
C ALA A 2 6.86 -25.65 14.03
N LYS A 3 5.94 -25.11 14.57
CA LYS A 3 5.06 -24.64 13.84
C LYS A 3 5.46 -23.41 13.37
N LYS A 4 5.48 -23.16 12.19
CA LYS A 4 5.75 -21.96 11.69
C LYS A 4 4.66 -21.05 11.80
N ARG A 5 4.85 -19.90 12.27
CA ARG A 5 3.88 -18.91 12.23
C ARG A 5 3.67 -18.53 10.86
N LYS A 6 2.49 -18.53 10.33
CA LYS A 6 2.20 -18.08 9.03
C LYS A 6 2.24 -16.60 9.02
N LEU A 7 3.02 -16.00 8.15
CA LEU A 7 3.03 -14.56 7.99
C LEU A 7 1.79 -14.14 7.24
N PRO A 8 1.17 -13.04 7.65
CA PRO A 8 0.00 -12.54 6.90
C PRO A 8 0.43 -12.08 5.52
N LEU A 9 -0.20 -12.60 4.51
CA LEU A 9 0.09 -12.22 3.14
C LEU A 9 -0.98 -11.29 2.60
N ARG A 10 -0.57 -10.36 1.77
CA ARG A 10 -1.49 -9.44 1.15
C ARG A 10 -1.12 -9.31 -0.33
N MET A 11 -2.10 -9.04 -1.16
CA MET A 11 -1.83 -8.91 -2.57
C MET A 11 -1.40 -7.49 -2.90
N CYS A 12 -0.29 -7.37 -3.62
CA CYS A 12 0.15 -6.07 -4.12
C CYS A 12 -0.80 -5.64 -5.23
N LEU A 13 -1.32 -4.42 -5.14
CA LEU A 13 -2.24 -3.93 -6.14
C LEU A 13 -1.55 -3.57 -7.45
N GLY A 14 -0.23 -3.49 -7.44
CA GLY A 14 0.52 -3.22 -8.66
C GLY A 14 0.84 -4.49 -9.44
N CYS A 15 1.62 -5.39 -8.84
CA CYS A 15 2.01 -6.62 -9.53
C CYS A 15 1.08 -7.79 -9.27
N GLN A 16 0.17 -7.64 -8.33
CA GLN A 16 -0.83 -8.66 -8.00
C GLN A 16 -0.25 -9.96 -7.47
N GLU A 17 0.90 -9.88 -6.85
CA GLU A 17 1.50 -11.04 -6.19
C GLU A 17 1.24 -10.99 -4.70
N MET A 18 1.12 -12.17 -4.10
CA MET A 18 0.93 -12.25 -2.66
C MET A 18 2.28 -12.17 -1.97
N LYS A 19 2.39 -11.28 -1.01
CA LYS A 19 3.64 -11.08 -0.29
C LYS A 19 3.36 -10.78 1.18
N PRO A 20 4.35 -10.98 2.06
CA PRO A 20 4.16 -10.61 3.46
C PRO A 20 3.89 -9.12 3.58
N LYS A 21 2.89 -8.77 4.36
CA LYS A 21 2.49 -7.36 4.44
C LYS A 21 3.61 -6.45 4.92
N ARG A 22 4.51 -6.96 5.75
CA ARG A 22 5.59 -6.10 6.22
C ARG A 22 6.63 -5.78 5.16
N GLU A 23 6.57 -6.47 4.01
CA GLU A 23 7.46 -6.17 2.91
C GLU A 23 6.83 -5.22 1.92
N MET A 24 5.65 -4.71 2.24
CA MET A 24 4.92 -3.84 1.34
C MET A 24 4.58 -2.53 2.03
N MET A 25 4.23 -1.54 1.21
CA MET A 25 3.80 -0.25 1.74
C MET A 25 2.29 -0.29 1.86
N ARG A 26 1.78 0.18 3.00
CA ARG A 26 0.35 0.22 3.22
C ARG A 26 -0.18 1.60 2.88
N VAL A 27 -1.27 1.65 2.14
CA VAL A 27 -1.97 2.90 1.83
C VAL A 27 -3.28 2.85 2.60
N VAL A 28 -3.56 3.89 3.37
CA VAL A 28 -4.72 3.91 4.24
C VAL A 28 -5.67 5.04 3.85
N ARG A 29 -6.96 4.74 3.88
CA ARG A 29 -7.97 5.77 3.71
C ARG A 29 -8.34 6.26 5.09
N THR A 30 -8.10 7.53 5.35
CA THR A 30 -8.39 8.12 6.65
C THR A 30 -9.89 8.40 6.77
N PRO A 31 -10.38 8.68 7.98
CA PRO A 31 -11.82 8.97 8.14
C PRO A 31 -12.31 10.16 7.33
N ASP A 32 -11.44 11.10 6.98
CA ASP A 32 -11.85 12.24 6.15
C ASP A 32 -11.71 11.95 4.67
N SER A 33 -11.64 10.68 4.30
CA SER A 33 -11.59 10.25 2.90
C SER A 33 -10.34 10.71 2.15
N THR A 34 -9.20 10.69 2.82
CA THR A 34 -7.93 11.02 2.21
C THR A 34 -7.05 9.78 2.22
N LEU A 35 -6.28 9.57 1.17
CA LEU A 35 -5.34 8.45 1.13
C LEU A 35 -3.97 8.93 1.57
N VAL A 36 -3.36 8.19 2.51
CA VAL A 36 -2.02 8.52 2.98
C VAL A 36 -1.19 7.23 3.08
N LEU A 37 0.12 7.38 3.06
CA LEU A 37 1.00 6.24 3.27
C LEU A 37 1.10 5.95 4.75
N ASP A 38 1.22 4.68 5.07
CA ASP A 38 1.34 4.25 6.46
C ASP A 38 2.51 3.30 6.59
N PRO A 39 3.73 3.82 6.72
CA PRO A 39 4.92 2.97 6.78
C PRO A 39 4.94 2.07 8.00
N THR A 40 4.32 2.49 9.10
CA THR A 40 4.34 1.69 10.32
C THR A 40 3.23 0.66 10.37
N GLY A 41 2.22 0.80 9.54
CA GLY A 41 1.08 -0.12 9.54
C GLY A 41 0.15 0.03 10.72
N LYS A 42 0.25 1.12 11.46
CA LYS A 42 -0.55 1.31 12.67
C LYS A 42 -1.71 2.28 12.55
N ARG A 43 -1.83 2.94 11.42
CA ARG A 43 -2.92 3.88 11.24
C ARG A 43 -4.25 3.18 11.10
N SER A 44 -5.26 3.72 11.74
CA SER A 44 -6.60 3.17 11.63
C SER A 44 -7.20 3.49 10.28
N GLY A 45 -8.06 2.61 9.81
CA GLY A 45 -8.78 2.85 8.58
C GLY A 45 -8.60 1.71 7.60
N ARG A 46 -9.29 1.84 6.47
CA ARG A 46 -9.23 0.83 5.44
C ARG A 46 -7.91 0.94 4.72
N GLY A 47 -7.24 -0.17 4.52
CA GLY A 47 -5.92 -0.17 3.93
C GLY A 47 -5.77 -1.08 2.75
N ALA A 48 -4.81 -0.78 1.90
CA ALA A 48 -4.41 -1.62 0.79
C ALA A 48 -2.91 -1.69 0.78
N TYR A 49 -2.36 -2.68 0.09
CA TYR A 49 -0.93 -2.92 0.09
C TYR A 49 -0.36 -2.86 -1.31
N VAL A 50 0.83 -2.30 -1.43
CA VAL A 50 1.53 -2.18 -2.71
C VAL A 50 3.01 -2.37 -2.42
N CYS A 51 3.73 -3.03 -3.31
CA CYS A 51 5.17 -3.15 -3.13
C CYS A 51 5.79 -1.76 -3.02
N PRO A 52 6.82 -1.59 -2.20
CA PRO A 52 7.44 -0.28 -2.02
C PRO A 52 8.34 0.06 -3.19
N THR A 53 7.79 0.07 -4.38
CA THR A 53 8.50 0.44 -5.60
C THR A 53 7.62 1.36 -6.40
N GLU A 54 8.27 2.26 -7.12
CA GLU A 54 7.55 3.20 -7.94
C GLU A 54 6.75 2.50 -9.03
N ALA A 55 7.31 1.43 -9.58
CA ALA A 55 6.65 0.69 -10.65
C ALA A 55 5.31 0.11 -10.20
N CYS A 56 5.28 -0.55 -9.04
CA CYS A 56 4.05 -1.12 -8.54
C CYS A 56 3.04 -0.04 -8.16
N PHE A 57 3.52 1.05 -7.58
CA PHE A 57 2.64 2.14 -7.22
C PHE A 57 1.99 2.76 -8.45
N LYS A 58 2.78 3.00 -9.48
CA LYS A 58 2.24 3.56 -10.72
C LYS A 58 1.24 2.61 -11.36
N ALA A 59 1.53 1.31 -11.33
CA ALA A 59 0.62 0.34 -11.91
C ALA A 59 -0.71 0.31 -11.15
N ALA A 60 -0.65 0.40 -9.82
CA ALA A 60 -1.85 0.39 -9.01
C ALA A 60 -2.70 1.63 -9.27
N ILE A 61 -2.05 2.79 -9.42
CA ILE A 61 -2.76 4.02 -9.68
C ILE A 61 -3.33 4.05 -11.09
N LYS A 62 -2.51 3.66 -12.06
CA LYS A 62 -2.93 3.67 -13.44
C LYS A 62 -4.10 2.76 -13.72
N GLY A 63 -4.12 1.59 -13.10
CA GLY A 63 -5.22 0.67 -13.26
C GLY A 63 -6.39 0.97 -12.36
N LYS A 64 -6.31 2.07 -11.61
CA LYS A 64 -7.34 2.48 -10.67
C LYS A 64 -7.64 1.43 -9.61
N ARG A 65 -6.67 0.57 -9.34
CA ARG A 65 -6.86 -0.47 -8.35
C ARG A 65 -6.88 0.07 -6.92
N LEU A 66 -6.04 1.09 -6.64
CA LEU A 66 -6.07 1.72 -5.33
C LEU A 66 -7.39 2.44 -5.13
N GLU A 67 -7.84 3.15 -6.15
CA GLU A 67 -9.07 3.88 -6.06
C GLU A 67 -10.25 2.96 -5.82
N LYS A 68 -10.28 1.82 -6.52
CA LYS A 68 -11.35 0.85 -6.34
C LYS A 68 -11.28 0.15 -4.99
N ALA A 69 -10.10 -0.22 -4.57
CA ALA A 69 -9.93 -0.95 -3.32
C ALA A 69 -10.33 -0.10 -2.12
N LEU A 70 -10.00 1.17 -2.15
CA LEU A 70 -10.25 2.07 -1.03
C LEU A 70 -11.46 2.98 -1.25
N GLU A 71 -12.06 2.89 -2.43
CA GLU A 71 -13.26 3.67 -2.76
C GLU A 71 -13.03 5.17 -2.52
N CYS A 72 -11.89 5.65 -2.96
CA CYS A 72 -11.49 7.01 -2.70
C CYS A 72 -10.51 7.44 -3.77
N PRO A 73 -10.61 8.67 -4.29
CA PRO A 73 -9.67 9.12 -5.32
C PRO A 73 -8.25 9.14 -4.80
N VAL A 74 -7.30 8.88 -5.67
CA VAL A 74 -5.89 8.86 -5.31
C VAL A 74 -5.31 10.25 -5.58
N PRO A 75 -4.82 10.95 -4.55
CA PRO A 75 -4.24 12.27 -4.76
C PRO A 75 -2.86 12.17 -5.40
N ASP A 76 -2.51 13.17 -6.19
CA ASP A 76 -1.19 13.19 -6.82
C ASP A 76 -0.09 13.20 -5.77
N GLN A 77 -0.37 13.79 -4.62
CA GLN A 77 0.61 13.86 -3.55
C GLN A 77 1.05 12.49 -3.05
N LEU A 78 0.19 11.48 -3.21
CA LEU A 78 0.51 10.15 -2.72
C LEU A 78 1.77 9.57 -3.37
N LEU A 79 1.89 9.75 -4.69
CA LEU A 79 3.06 9.25 -5.39
C LEU A 79 4.32 10.00 -4.95
N GLU A 80 4.20 11.30 -4.71
CA GLU A 80 5.34 12.07 -4.22
C GLU A 80 5.75 11.60 -2.84
N ASP A 81 4.78 11.32 -1.99
CA ASP A 81 5.06 10.82 -0.65
C ASP A 81 5.78 9.49 -0.72
N LEU A 82 5.38 8.61 -1.63
CA LEU A 82 6.06 7.35 -1.80
C LEU A 82 7.51 7.54 -2.21
N LYS A 83 7.76 8.44 -3.14
CA LYS A 83 9.12 8.70 -3.58
C LYS A 83 9.99 9.15 -2.42
N LYS A 84 9.45 9.98 -1.55
CA LYS A 84 10.21 10.44 -0.39
C LYS A 84 10.50 9.29 0.56
N GLU A 85 9.53 8.41 0.76
CA GLU A 85 9.75 7.26 1.64
C GLU A 85 10.84 6.34 1.07
N LEU A 86 10.83 6.14 -0.23
CA LEU A 86 11.84 5.29 -0.85
C LEU A 86 13.23 5.90 -0.76
N GLU A 87 13.33 7.21 -0.83
CA GLU A 87 14.61 7.88 -0.73
C GLU A 87 15.19 7.84 0.65
N GLN A 88 14.34 7.72 1.66
CA GLN A 88 14.79 7.68 3.04
C GLN A 88 15.15 6.29 3.51
N ALA A 89 14.84 5.30 2.71
CA ALA A 89 15.05 3.90 3.11
C ALA A 89 16.51 3.46 3.01
#